data_1be6c03689fb1689b55eb73538d64629
#
_entry.id   1be6c03689fb1689b55eb73538d64629
#
_cell.length_a   1.000
_cell.length_b   1.000
_cell.length_c   1.000
_cell.angle_alpha   90.00
_cell.angle_beta   90.00
_cell.angle_gamma   90.00
#
_symmetry.space_group_name_H-M   'P 1'
#
loop_
_entity.id
_entity.type
_entity.pdbx_description
1 polymer ?
#
loop_
_entity_poly.entity_id
_entity_poly.type
_entity_poly.pdbx_seq_one_letter_code
_entity_poly.pdbx_strand_id
1 'polypeptide(L)'
;MAGVDYAALKKGGFMRQKQKGFFSLRIQVVGGNLTAENIKTVAEVAEKYGKGYVHMTSRQGIEIPFVNFEDIEEVKAELAKGGVKPGVCGPRVRTVTACQGSEICPSGCIDTYSLAQELDEHYFGRELPHKFKFGVTGCQNNCL
;
A
#
# COMPACT_ATOMS: atom_id res chain seq x y z
N MET A 1 -19.70 14.71 12.12
CA MET A 1 -19.08 13.41 11.80
C MET A 1 -19.61 12.28 12.71
N ALA A 2 -20.86 12.37 13.11
CA ALA A 2 -21.60 11.25 13.69
C ALA A 2 -21.95 10.29 12.52
N GLY A 3 -21.58 9.01 12.64
CA GLY A 3 -21.87 7.99 11.62
C GLY A 3 -20.71 7.51 10.74
N VAL A 4 -19.49 8.02 10.95
CA VAL A 4 -18.32 7.56 10.18
C VAL A 4 -17.81 6.23 10.75
N ASP A 5 -17.83 5.18 9.94
CA ASP A 5 -17.25 3.88 10.32
C ASP A 5 -15.73 3.89 10.09
N TYR A 6 -15.00 4.33 11.13
CA TYR A 6 -13.53 4.35 11.12
C TYR A 6 -12.91 2.95 10.99
N ALA A 7 -13.61 1.90 11.41
CA ALA A 7 -13.10 0.55 11.31
C ALA A 7 -13.13 0.06 9.85
N ALA A 8 -14.22 0.33 9.13
CA ALA A 8 -14.34 0.04 7.71
C ALA A 8 -13.33 0.84 6.87
N LEU A 9 -13.19 2.13 7.13
CA LEU A 9 -12.19 2.98 6.46
C LEU A 9 -10.76 2.46 6.68
N LYS A 10 -10.42 2.12 7.90
CA LYS A 10 -9.12 1.52 8.23
C LYS A 10 -8.88 0.21 7.50
N LYS A 11 -9.88 -0.66 7.41
CA LYS A 11 -9.80 -1.90 6.63
C LYS A 11 -9.54 -1.62 5.15
N GLY A 12 -10.08 -0.54 4.61
CA GLY A 12 -9.87 -0.07 3.23
C GLY A 12 -8.62 0.78 3.01
N GLY A 13 -7.68 0.84 3.97
CA GLY A 13 -6.41 1.56 3.83
C GLY A 13 -6.43 3.02 4.26
N PHE A 14 -7.58 3.57 4.66
CA PHE A 14 -7.71 4.96 5.13
C PHE A 14 -7.48 5.05 6.63
N MET A 15 -6.29 5.52 7.01
CA MET A 15 -5.88 5.64 8.40
C MET A 15 -6.28 7.01 8.96
N ARG A 16 -7.03 7.02 10.05
CA ARG A 16 -7.38 8.27 10.74
C ARG A 16 -6.12 9.03 11.15
N GLN A 17 -6.09 10.32 10.86
CA GLN A 17 -5.04 11.24 11.29
C GLN A 17 -5.41 11.98 12.59
N LYS A 18 -4.44 12.74 13.13
CA LYS A 18 -4.65 13.67 14.25
C LYS A 18 -5.69 14.73 13.89
N GLN A 19 -5.63 15.24 12.67
CA GLN A 19 -6.56 16.25 12.16
C GLN A 19 -7.92 15.61 11.89
N LYS A 20 -8.98 16.17 12.46
CA LYS A 20 -10.35 15.68 12.27
C LYS A 20 -10.77 15.82 10.81
N GLY A 21 -11.39 14.79 10.26
CA GLY A 21 -11.85 14.77 8.87
C GLY A 21 -10.80 14.35 7.84
N PHE A 22 -9.54 14.19 8.23
CA PHE A 22 -8.47 13.79 7.33
C PHE A 22 -7.98 12.38 7.61
N PHE A 23 -7.54 11.73 6.53
CA PHE A 23 -7.03 10.37 6.53
C PHE A 23 -5.70 10.28 5.78
N SER A 24 -4.86 9.34 6.18
CA SER A 24 -3.71 8.91 5.39
C SER A 24 -4.10 7.66 4.62
N LEU A 25 -4.09 7.75 3.30
CA LEU A 25 -4.39 6.62 2.43
C LEU A 25 -3.13 5.80 2.19
N ARG A 26 -3.18 4.53 2.54
CA ARG A 26 -2.13 3.56 2.21
C ARG A 26 -2.37 2.97 0.84
N ILE A 27 -1.34 2.93 0.01
CA ILE A 27 -1.35 2.33 -1.33
C ILE A 27 -0.85 0.87 -1.24
N GLN A 28 -1.44 -0.02 -2.04
CA GLN A 28 -0.94 -1.38 -2.26
C GLN A 28 0.30 -1.33 -3.15
N VAL A 29 1.45 -1.68 -2.59
CA VAL A 29 2.73 -1.72 -3.31
C VAL A 29 3.36 -3.08 -3.04
N VAL A 30 3.30 -3.98 -4.02
CA VAL A 30 3.84 -5.34 -3.88
C VAL A 30 5.34 -5.34 -4.09
N GLY A 31 6.10 -5.87 -3.13
CA GLY A 31 7.56 -5.97 -3.22
C GLY A 31 8.29 -4.63 -3.41
N GLY A 32 7.65 -3.51 -3.08
CA GLY A 32 8.23 -2.18 -3.27
C GLY A 32 8.22 -1.68 -4.72
N ASN A 33 7.61 -2.41 -5.65
CA ASN A 33 7.64 -2.09 -7.08
C ASN A 33 6.37 -1.35 -7.52
N LEU A 34 6.57 -0.26 -8.23
CA LEU A 34 5.52 0.51 -8.91
C LEU A 34 6.01 0.87 -10.31
N THR A 35 5.11 0.84 -11.29
CA THR A 35 5.42 1.38 -12.62
C THR A 35 5.52 2.91 -12.59
N ALA A 36 6.19 3.49 -13.57
CA ALA A 36 6.26 4.94 -13.70
C ALA A 36 4.86 5.58 -13.83
N GLU A 37 3.92 4.89 -14.45
CA GLU A 37 2.54 5.34 -14.60
C GLU A 37 1.78 5.31 -13.26
N ASN A 38 1.94 4.24 -12.47
CA ASN A 38 1.37 4.20 -11.12
C ASN A 38 1.91 5.32 -10.24
N ILE A 39 3.21 5.62 -10.33
CA ILE A 39 3.83 6.73 -9.58
C ILE A 39 3.24 8.08 -9.99
N LYS A 40 3.02 8.32 -11.29
CA LYS A 40 2.36 9.55 -11.78
C LYS A 40 0.95 9.68 -11.22
N THR A 41 0.14 8.62 -11.31
CA THR A 41 -1.21 8.60 -10.75
C THR A 41 -1.21 8.91 -9.25
N VAL A 42 -0.30 8.30 -8.49
CA VAL A 42 -0.17 8.56 -7.04
C VAL A 42 0.23 10.01 -6.78
N ALA A 43 1.13 10.58 -7.59
CA ALA A 43 1.55 11.97 -7.47
C ALA A 43 0.39 12.94 -7.76
N GLU A 44 -0.35 12.73 -8.85
CA GLU A 44 -1.52 13.53 -9.22
C GLU A 44 -2.60 13.51 -8.14
N VAL A 45 -2.89 12.34 -7.58
CA VAL A 45 -3.84 12.20 -6.47
C VAL A 45 -3.33 12.90 -5.22
N ALA A 46 -2.03 12.82 -4.92
CA ALA A 46 -1.42 13.51 -3.78
C ALA A 46 -1.47 15.05 -3.94
N GLU A 47 -1.29 15.56 -5.15
CA GLU A 47 -1.41 16.99 -5.46
C GLU A 47 -2.86 17.47 -5.34
N LYS A 48 -3.80 16.72 -5.91
CA LYS A 48 -5.22 17.12 -6.01
C LYS A 48 -5.96 16.99 -4.67
N TYR A 49 -5.75 15.90 -3.95
CA TYR A 49 -6.54 15.54 -2.76
C TYR A 49 -5.75 15.49 -1.45
N GLY A 50 -4.43 15.58 -1.52
CA GLY A 50 -3.53 15.63 -0.38
C GLY A 50 -2.91 17.01 -0.17
N LYS A 51 -1.63 17.03 0.15
CA LYS A 51 -0.82 18.26 0.27
C LYS A 51 0.38 18.28 -0.67
N GLY A 52 0.28 17.61 -1.82
CA GLY A 52 1.32 17.57 -2.84
C GLY A 52 2.56 16.76 -2.45
N TYR A 53 2.45 15.83 -1.49
CA TYR A 53 3.53 14.92 -1.14
C TYR A 53 3.00 13.54 -0.73
N VAL A 54 3.88 12.56 -0.78
CA VAL A 54 3.64 11.20 -0.30
C VAL A 54 4.62 10.83 0.81
N HIS A 55 4.23 9.91 1.67
CA HIS A 55 5.10 9.35 2.70
C HIS A 55 5.50 7.92 2.33
N MET A 56 6.82 7.69 2.25
CA MET A 56 7.37 6.35 2.04
C MET A 56 7.42 5.60 3.36
N THR A 57 6.78 4.42 3.41
CA THR A 57 6.73 3.64 4.64
C THR A 57 7.91 2.68 4.78
N SER A 58 8.24 2.29 6.01
CA SER A 58 9.30 1.29 6.28
C SER A 58 9.02 -0.10 5.68
N ARG A 59 7.80 -0.35 5.19
CA ARG A 59 7.41 -1.59 4.54
C ARG A 59 7.25 -1.43 3.03
N GLN A 60 8.12 -0.66 2.39
CA GLN A 60 8.13 -0.48 0.93
C GLN A 60 6.81 0.02 0.36
N GLY A 61 6.00 0.67 1.17
CA GLY A 61 4.70 1.18 0.75
C GLY A 61 4.69 2.70 0.64
N ILE A 62 3.61 3.22 0.09
CA ILE A 62 3.33 4.65 -0.03
C ILE A 62 2.06 4.99 0.74
N GLU A 63 2.05 6.14 1.39
CA GLU A 63 0.86 6.74 1.98
C GLU A 63 0.67 8.15 1.41
N ILE A 64 -0.58 8.49 1.09
CA ILE A 64 -1.01 9.85 0.74
C ILE A 64 -1.68 10.44 1.98
N PRO A 65 -1.04 11.37 2.70
CA PRO A 65 -1.63 12.00 3.87
C PRO A 65 -2.58 13.14 3.46
N PHE A 66 -3.42 13.55 4.42
CA PHE A 66 -4.36 14.66 4.33
C PHE A 66 -5.48 14.51 3.30
N VAL A 67 -5.87 13.29 2.95
CA VAL A 67 -7.08 13.03 2.16
C VAL A 67 -8.31 13.38 3.01
N ASN A 68 -9.19 14.25 2.51
CA ASN A 68 -10.42 14.61 3.19
C ASN A 68 -11.41 13.43 3.14
N PHE A 69 -12.22 13.29 4.18
CA PHE A 69 -13.27 12.27 4.23
C PHE A 69 -14.24 12.35 3.05
N GLU A 70 -14.59 13.56 2.63
CA GLU A 70 -15.54 13.82 1.54
C GLU A 70 -14.99 13.36 0.17
N ASP A 71 -13.66 13.35 0.01
CA ASP A 71 -12.98 13.04 -1.27
C ASP A 71 -12.66 11.56 -1.42
N ILE A 72 -12.92 10.71 -0.43
CA ILE A 72 -12.47 9.30 -0.39
C ILE A 72 -12.92 8.52 -1.63
N GLU A 73 -14.16 8.66 -2.06
CA GLU A 73 -14.69 7.91 -3.21
C GLU A 73 -14.09 8.41 -4.54
N GLU A 74 -13.86 9.72 -4.67
CA GLU A 74 -13.19 10.30 -5.83
C GLU A 74 -11.73 9.85 -5.90
N VAL A 75 -11.03 9.85 -4.77
CA VAL A 75 -9.64 9.35 -4.66
C VAL A 75 -9.53 7.90 -5.09
N LYS A 76 -10.46 7.03 -4.66
CA LYS A 76 -10.50 5.63 -5.10
C LYS A 76 -10.71 5.53 -6.62
N ALA A 77 -11.62 6.32 -7.17
CA ALA A 77 -11.91 6.32 -8.60
C ALA A 77 -10.71 6.78 -9.44
N GLU A 78 -10.02 7.85 -9.00
CA GLU A 78 -8.82 8.36 -9.70
C GLU A 78 -7.67 7.34 -9.64
N LEU A 79 -7.41 6.74 -8.50
CA LEU A 79 -6.40 5.69 -8.37
C LEU A 79 -6.71 4.47 -9.26
N ALA A 80 -7.97 4.05 -9.31
CA ALA A 80 -8.40 2.92 -10.13
C ALA A 80 -8.17 3.16 -11.64
N LYS A 81 -8.33 4.40 -12.13
CA LYS A 81 -8.04 4.76 -13.53
C LYS A 81 -6.56 4.50 -13.88
N GLY A 82 -5.64 4.75 -12.96
CA GLY A 82 -4.21 4.48 -13.13
C GLY A 82 -3.78 3.08 -12.69
N GLY A 83 -4.71 2.15 -12.45
CA GLY A 83 -4.41 0.78 -12.03
C GLY A 83 -3.84 0.67 -10.61
N VAL A 84 -3.97 1.72 -9.79
CA VAL A 84 -3.48 1.75 -8.41
C VAL A 84 -4.61 1.38 -7.46
N LYS A 85 -4.31 0.55 -6.47
CA LYS A 85 -5.29 0.09 -5.47
C LYS A 85 -4.94 0.60 -4.08
N PRO A 86 -5.95 0.93 -3.26
CA PRO A 86 -5.74 1.14 -1.84
C PRO A 86 -5.18 -0.12 -1.17
N GLY A 87 -4.29 0.08 -0.21
CA GLY A 87 -3.81 -0.98 0.66
C GLY A 87 -4.84 -1.36 1.73
N VAL A 88 -4.45 -2.26 2.62
CA VAL A 88 -5.32 -2.68 3.72
C VAL A 88 -4.65 -2.48 5.08
N CYS A 89 -5.46 -2.27 6.10
CA CYS A 89 -5.04 -2.18 7.49
C CYS A 89 -5.96 -3.01 8.40
N GLY A 90 -5.61 -3.08 9.69
CA GLY A 90 -6.39 -3.88 10.64
C GLY A 90 -5.96 -5.36 10.66
N PRO A 91 -6.83 -6.28 11.12
CA PRO A 91 -6.56 -7.70 11.27
C PRO A 91 -6.71 -8.44 9.93
N ARG A 92 -5.78 -8.17 9.03
CA ARG A 92 -5.75 -8.71 7.66
C ARG A 92 -4.34 -9.06 7.24
N VAL A 93 -4.22 -9.87 6.19
CA VAL A 93 -2.97 -10.06 5.46
C VAL A 93 -2.61 -8.76 4.76
N ARG A 94 -1.40 -8.27 5.01
CA ARG A 94 -0.87 -7.02 4.47
C ARG A 94 -0.17 -7.27 3.14
N THR A 95 0.01 -6.21 2.35
CA THR A 95 0.84 -6.23 1.15
C THR A 95 2.21 -6.85 1.45
N VAL A 96 2.67 -7.70 0.55
CA VAL A 96 3.93 -8.44 0.67
C VAL A 96 5.10 -7.50 0.43
N THR A 97 6.12 -7.55 1.30
CA THR A 97 7.42 -6.91 1.06
C THR A 97 8.38 -7.90 0.43
N ALA A 98 9.29 -7.44 -0.44
CA ALA A 98 10.29 -8.27 -1.06
C ALA A 98 11.61 -7.52 -1.26
N CYS A 99 12.73 -8.23 -1.19
CA CYS A 99 14.00 -7.67 -1.66
C CYS A 99 14.03 -7.69 -3.21
N GLN A 100 15.08 -7.13 -3.82
CA GLN A 100 15.20 -7.01 -5.29
C GLN A 100 15.33 -8.37 -6.00
N GLY A 101 15.76 -9.44 -5.30
CA GLY A 101 15.85 -10.79 -5.87
C GLY A 101 16.84 -10.95 -7.02
N SER A 102 16.74 -12.08 -7.72
CA SER A 102 17.67 -12.47 -8.80
C SER A 102 17.60 -11.57 -10.03
N GLU A 103 16.52 -10.84 -10.23
CA GLU A 103 16.39 -9.93 -11.37
C GLU A 103 17.38 -8.76 -11.33
N ILE A 104 17.77 -8.31 -10.13
CA ILE A 104 18.58 -7.10 -9.95
C ILE A 104 19.80 -7.37 -9.07
N CYS A 105 19.64 -8.14 -8.00
CA CYS A 105 20.69 -8.35 -7.00
C CYS A 105 21.66 -9.48 -7.44
N PRO A 106 22.98 -9.20 -7.53
CA PRO A 106 23.95 -10.22 -7.89
C PRO A 106 24.03 -11.41 -6.92
N SER A 107 23.58 -11.24 -5.68
CA SER A 107 23.50 -12.31 -4.68
C SER A 107 22.11 -13.00 -4.66
N GLY A 108 21.18 -12.55 -5.49
CA GLY A 108 19.82 -13.11 -5.54
C GLY A 108 19.81 -14.53 -6.11
N CYS A 109 19.17 -15.46 -5.40
CA CYS A 109 19.03 -16.86 -5.79
C CYS A 109 17.66 -17.19 -6.36
N ILE A 110 16.65 -16.37 -6.08
CA ILE A 110 15.27 -16.55 -6.54
C ILE A 110 14.66 -15.22 -7.00
N ASP A 111 13.67 -15.30 -7.88
CA ASP A 111 12.81 -14.19 -8.24
C ASP A 111 11.82 -13.89 -7.10
N THR A 112 12.19 -12.94 -6.27
CA THR A 112 11.41 -12.54 -5.10
C THR A 112 10.17 -11.74 -5.45
N TYR A 113 10.21 -11.02 -6.58
CA TYR A 113 9.07 -10.20 -7.00
C TYR A 113 7.91 -11.06 -7.51
N SER A 114 8.19 -12.03 -8.38
CA SER A 114 7.17 -12.99 -8.85
C SER A 114 6.54 -13.73 -7.68
N LEU A 115 7.35 -14.22 -6.74
CA LEU A 115 6.83 -14.88 -5.54
C LEU A 115 6.00 -13.93 -4.66
N ALA A 116 6.41 -12.67 -4.52
CA ALA A 116 5.65 -11.69 -3.76
C ALA A 116 4.30 -11.37 -4.43
N GLN A 117 4.25 -11.32 -5.77
CA GLN A 117 3.01 -11.15 -6.51
C GLN A 117 2.05 -12.33 -6.30
N GLU A 118 2.52 -13.56 -6.44
CA GLU A 118 1.71 -14.76 -6.20
C GLU A 118 1.13 -14.79 -4.78
N LEU A 119 1.96 -14.49 -3.77
CA LEU A 119 1.51 -14.41 -2.38
C LEU A 119 0.49 -13.30 -2.17
N ASP A 120 0.69 -12.14 -2.78
CA ASP A 120 -0.23 -11.01 -2.65
C ASP A 120 -1.58 -11.32 -3.34
N GLU A 121 -1.57 -11.87 -4.54
CA GLU A 121 -2.78 -12.29 -5.25
C GLU A 121 -3.61 -13.30 -4.47
N HIS A 122 -2.94 -14.26 -3.81
CA HIS A 122 -3.63 -15.31 -3.05
C HIS A 122 -4.14 -14.85 -1.69
N TYR A 123 -3.40 -13.98 -1.00
CA TYR A 123 -3.62 -13.73 0.43
C TYR A 123 -3.96 -12.29 0.77
N PHE A 124 -3.68 -11.30 -0.09
CA PHE A 124 -3.90 -9.90 0.24
C PHE A 124 -5.33 -9.62 0.73
N GLY A 125 -5.42 -8.91 1.84
CA GLY A 125 -6.69 -8.46 2.38
C GLY A 125 -7.53 -9.54 3.08
N ARG A 126 -7.11 -10.81 3.12
CA ARG A 126 -7.83 -11.85 3.88
C ARG A 126 -7.97 -11.45 5.34
N GLU A 127 -9.17 -11.60 5.87
CA GLU A 127 -9.43 -11.33 7.29
C GLU A 127 -8.85 -12.43 8.16
N LEU A 128 -8.21 -12.01 9.24
CA LEU A 128 -7.58 -12.88 10.24
C LEU A 128 -7.89 -12.32 11.64
N PRO A 129 -7.74 -13.11 12.71
CA PRO A 129 -7.85 -12.59 14.09
C PRO A 129 -6.86 -11.46 14.38
N HIS A 130 -5.67 -11.51 13.78
CA HIS A 130 -4.59 -10.52 13.89
C HIS A 130 -3.96 -10.21 12.53
N LYS A 131 -3.24 -9.07 12.43
CA LYS A 131 -2.49 -8.71 11.22
C LYS A 131 -1.43 -9.77 10.91
N PHE A 132 -1.30 -10.13 9.66
CA PHE A 132 -0.24 -10.99 9.15
C PHE A 132 0.56 -10.28 8.06
N LYS A 133 1.85 -10.57 7.97
CA LYS A 133 2.77 -9.92 7.06
C LYS A 133 3.71 -10.96 6.44
N PHE A 134 3.83 -10.95 5.12
CA PHE A 134 4.87 -11.65 4.40
C PHE A 134 6.07 -10.74 4.15
N GLY A 135 7.26 -11.34 4.17
CA GLY A 135 8.48 -10.74 3.68
C GLY A 135 9.23 -11.80 2.87
N VAL A 136 9.63 -11.48 1.65
CA VAL A 136 10.29 -12.41 0.73
C VAL A 136 11.73 -11.96 0.52
N THR A 137 12.70 -12.80 0.90
CA THR A 137 14.12 -12.55 0.69
C THR A 137 14.71 -13.57 -0.27
N GLY A 138 15.60 -13.14 -1.14
CA GLY A 138 16.15 -13.95 -2.24
C GLY A 138 17.46 -14.66 -1.94
N CYS A 139 18.07 -14.44 -0.77
CA CYS A 139 19.32 -15.08 -0.38
C CYS A 139 19.53 -15.05 1.14
N GLN A 140 20.62 -15.61 1.62
CA GLN A 140 20.94 -15.71 3.05
C GLN A 140 21.20 -14.35 3.74
N ASN A 141 21.47 -13.27 2.99
CA ASN A 141 21.72 -11.94 3.55
C ASN A 141 20.49 -11.33 4.24
N ASN A 142 19.30 -11.79 3.88
CA ASN A 142 18.03 -11.39 4.53
C ASN A 142 17.90 -9.87 4.72
N CYS A 143 17.86 -9.11 3.64
CA CYS A 143 17.88 -7.64 3.62
C CYS A 143 16.53 -6.96 3.98
N LEU A 144 15.50 -7.70 4.46
CA LEU A 144 14.20 -7.15 4.89
C LEU A 144 14.09 -7.01 6.39
#